data_661da38a66c252594e10297cd2e49313
#
_entry.id   661da38a66c252594e10297cd2e49313
#
_cell.length_a   1.000
_cell.length_b   1.000
_cell.length_c   1.000
_cell.angle_alpha   90.00
_cell.angle_beta   90.00
_cell.angle_gamma   90.00
#
_symmetry.space_group_name_H-M   'P 1'
#
loop_
_entity.id
_entity.type
_entity.pdbx_description
1 polymer ?
#
loop_
_entity_poly.entity_id
_entity_poly.type
_entity_poly.pdbx_seq_one_letter_code
_entity_poly.pdbx_strand_id
1 'polypeptide(L)'
;MPNIVVQGYRFHYLEHAGDGVPVLLLCSTGLDSRQWNDLLPMLGNRRVICLHYLCYPMTDSWTGEGEIDSSLDYDAAEALLLNQREPIDIIAHSYGGFIALRLAKKHPDRIRRIAIHEPTVWGCLQHTNKDELKNEFGEVVETFFTEGLQTEEFLQDFVDYWNVIGAWELMPEHRKQMWRNLQPKILSEVRLLCYDKTPPSYYASIHHPILITLSKETPPHQFEACTILSSVLENVRVVDVPGGHMGVITRS
;
A
#
# COMPACT_ATOMS: atom_id res chain seq x y z
N MET A 1 9.63 15.46 -16.48
CA MET A 1 9.55 14.47 -15.40
C MET A 1 9.09 13.15 -16.00
N PRO A 2 9.63 12.02 -15.57
CA PRO A 2 9.29 10.73 -16.17
C PRO A 2 7.83 10.36 -15.88
N ASN A 3 7.20 9.73 -16.86
CA ASN A 3 5.83 9.23 -16.74
C ASN A 3 5.65 7.96 -17.57
N ILE A 4 4.61 7.20 -17.27
CA ILE A 4 4.15 6.05 -18.04
C ILE A 4 2.66 6.21 -18.32
N VAL A 5 2.23 5.80 -19.51
CA VAL A 5 0.82 5.87 -19.90
C VAL A 5 0.22 4.47 -19.85
N VAL A 6 -0.85 4.32 -19.10
CA VAL A 6 -1.58 3.08 -18.92
C VAL A 6 -3.07 3.35 -19.09
N GLN A 7 -3.71 2.62 -19.97
CA GLN A 7 -5.14 2.76 -20.31
C GLN A 7 -5.59 4.22 -20.57
N GLY A 8 -4.69 5.02 -21.17
CA GLY A 8 -4.96 6.42 -21.51
C GLY A 8 -4.65 7.43 -20.38
N TYR A 9 -4.36 6.97 -19.16
CA TYR A 9 -3.93 7.83 -18.06
C TYR A 9 -2.42 7.90 -17.97
N ARG A 10 -1.90 9.09 -17.71
CA ARG A 10 -0.48 9.34 -17.46
C ARG A 10 -0.20 9.25 -15.96
N PHE A 11 0.64 8.29 -15.59
CA PHE A 11 1.17 8.13 -14.23
C PHE A 11 2.57 8.74 -14.14
N HIS A 12 2.73 9.61 -13.18
CA HIS A 12 4.04 10.14 -12.84
C HIS A 12 4.83 9.15 -11.98
N TYR A 13 6.14 9.12 -12.14
CA TYR A 13 7.02 8.47 -11.16
C TYR A 13 8.28 9.31 -10.95
N LEU A 14 8.80 9.26 -9.73
CA LEU A 14 10.13 9.79 -9.45
C LEU A 14 11.18 8.75 -9.82
N GLU A 15 12.29 9.23 -10.36
CA GLU A 15 13.42 8.39 -10.69
C GLU A 15 14.71 9.01 -10.15
N HIS A 16 15.44 8.24 -9.36
CA HIS A 16 16.79 8.54 -8.94
C HIS A 16 17.74 7.63 -9.71
N ALA A 17 18.68 8.24 -10.43
CA ALA A 17 19.67 7.51 -11.22
C ALA A 17 20.65 6.75 -10.30
N GLY A 18 21.08 5.60 -10.77
CA GLY A 18 22.08 4.76 -10.09
C GLY A 18 22.43 3.56 -10.96
N ASP A 19 23.58 2.95 -10.71
CA ASP A 19 24.10 1.80 -11.48
C ASP A 19 23.82 0.45 -10.77
N GLY A 20 23.32 0.50 -9.54
CA GLY A 20 22.93 -0.70 -8.79
C GLY A 20 21.60 -1.27 -9.22
N VAL A 21 21.26 -2.43 -8.65
CA VAL A 21 19.97 -3.11 -8.92
C VAL A 21 18.81 -2.16 -8.70
N PRO A 22 17.91 -2.01 -9.69
CA PRO A 22 16.76 -1.13 -9.55
C PRO A 22 15.82 -1.52 -8.40
N VAL A 23 15.20 -0.51 -7.80
CA VAL A 23 14.19 -0.67 -6.75
C VAL A 23 12.92 0.06 -7.16
N LEU A 24 11.80 -0.64 -7.15
CA LEU A 24 10.48 -0.05 -7.27
C LEU A 24 9.91 0.22 -5.87
N LEU A 25 9.56 1.47 -5.60
CA LEU A 25 8.92 1.90 -4.36
C LEU A 25 7.42 2.07 -4.59
N LEU A 26 6.61 1.40 -3.75
CA LEU A 26 5.15 1.44 -3.80
C LEU A 26 4.61 2.00 -2.49
N CYS A 27 3.90 3.11 -2.58
CA CYS A 27 3.44 3.88 -1.43
C CYS A 27 2.20 3.27 -0.75
N SER A 28 1.91 3.75 0.46
CA SER A 28 0.65 3.50 1.15
C SER A 28 -0.46 4.38 0.59
N THR A 29 -1.72 4.02 0.87
CA THR A 29 -2.90 4.86 0.65
C THR A 29 -2.71 6.25 1.28
N GLY A 30 -3.10 7.29 0.54
CA GLY A 30 -3.01 8.69 0.99
C GLY A 30 -1.61 9.29 0.97
N LEU A 31 -0.59 8.53 0.56
CA LEU A 31 0.82 8.94 0.59
C LEU A 31 1.46 8.92 -0.80
N ASP A 32 2.45 9.76 -0.99
CA ASP A 32 3.25 9.82 -2.20
C ASP A 32 4.74 9.52 -1.91
N SER A 33 5.60 9.76 -2.90
CA SER A 33 7.04 9.49 -2.83
C SER A 33 7.75 10.12 -1.64
N ARG A 34 7.19 11.18 -1.04
CA ARG A 34 7.78 11.85 0.14
C ARG A 34 7.85 10.93 1.36
N GLN A 35 7.01 9.87 1.42
CA GLN A 35 7.11 8.88 2.49
C GLN A 35 8.47 8.16 2.52
N TRP A 36 9.22 8.16 1.42
CA TRP A 36 10.48 7.46 1.29
C TRP A 36 11.72 8.35 1.48
N ASN A 37 11.53 9.64 1.84
CA ASN A 37 12.64 10.59 1.93
C ASN A 37 13.78 10.12 2.84
N ASP A 38 13.46 9.50 3.98
CA ASP A 38 14.47 9.00 4.92
C ASP A 38 15.11 7.67 4.46
N LEU A 39 14.40 6.90 3.65
CA LEU A 39 14.92 5.67 3.08
C LEU A 39 15.84 5.90 1.89
N LEU A 40 15.56 6.90 1.06
CA LEU A 40 16.30 7.15 -0.19
C LEU A 40 17.81 7.25 0.01
N PRO A 41 18.35 7.99 1.01
CA PRO A 41 19.81 8.04 1.26
C PRO A 41 20.41 6.69 1.63
N MET A 42 19.63 5.77 2.20
CA MET A 42 20.08 4.45 2.63
C MET A 42 20.18 3.44 1.48
N LEU A 43 19.54 3.73 0.34
CA LEU A 43 19.56 2.84 -0.83
C LEU A 43 20.86 2.93 -1.64
N GLY A 44 21.77 3.82 -1.28
CA GLY A 44 23.09 3.95 -1.90
C GLY A 44 23.00 4.30 -3.39
N ASN A 45 23.82 3.66 -4.22
CA ASN A 45 23.88 3.90 -5.66
C ASN A 45 22.86 3.07 -6.47
N ARG A 46 21.70 2.76 -5.89
CA ARG A 46 20.65 2.02 -6.60
C ARG A 46 19.82 2.97 -7.46
N ARG A 47 19.41 2.51 -8.62
CA ARG A 47 18.37 3.19 -9.39
C ARG A 47 17.04 3.00 -8.68
N VAL A 48 16.38 4.09 -8.30
CA VAL A 48 15.13 4.05 -7.55
C VAL A 48 14.01 4.60 -8.41
N ILE A 49 12.89 3.89 -8.48
CA ILE A 49 11.68 4.28 -9.19
C ILE A 49 10.55 4.32 -8.17
N CYS A 50 9.89 5.46 -7.99
CA CYS A 50 8.76 5.59 -7.07
C CYS A 50 7.51 6.00 -7.84
N LEU A 51 6.52 5.10 -7.90
CA LEU A 51 5.25 5.33 -8.57
C LEU A 51 4.37 6.26 -7.76
N HIS A 52 3.75 7.25 -8.42
CA HIS A 52 2.59 7.98 -7.91
C HIS A 52 1.31 7.38 -8.50
N TYR A 53 0.34 7.10 -7.65
CA TYR A 53 -0.92 6.49 -8.05
C TYR A 53 -1.83 7.48 -8.78
N LEU A 54 -2.87 6.98 -9.43
CA LEU A 54 -3.85 7.79 -10.12
C LEU A 54 -4.46 8.85 -9.17
N CYS A 55 -4.71 10.05 -9.65
CA CYS A 55 -5.18 11.21 -8.89
C CYS A 55 -4.19 11.80 -7.88
N TYR A 56 -3.04 11.17 -7.63
CA TYR A 56 -2.00 11.73 -6.78
C TYR A 56 -1.22 12.84 -7.50
N PRO A 57 -0.46 13.68 -6.79
CA PRO A 57 0.23 14.80 -7.40
C PRO A 57 1.02 14.41 -8.65
N MET A 58 0.87 15.20 -9.72
CA MET A 58 1.53 15.06 -11.02
C MET A 58 1.04 13.88 -11.90
N THR A 59 0.18 13.04 -11.41
CA THR A 59 -0.52 11.99 -12.16
C THR A 59 -1.88 12.50 -12.64
N ASP A 60 -2.39 11.97 -13.73
CA ASP A 60 -3.70 12.39 -14.24
C ASP A 60 -4.81 12.09 -13.23
N SER A 61 -5.86 12.90 -13.29
CA SER A 61 -7.08 12.67 -12.53
C SER A 61 -7.98 11.64 -13.24
N TRP A 62 -8.80 10.96 -12.46
CA TRP A 62 -9.84 10.09 -13.01
C TRP A 62 -10.84 10.87 -13.85
N THR A 63 -11.12 10.37 -15.04
CA THR A 63 -12.08 10.97 -16.00
C THR A 63 -13.15 9.98 -16.43
N GLY A 64 -13.16 8.77 -15.86
CA GLY A 64 -14.18 7.76 -16.10
C GLY A 64 -15.49 8.08 -15.36
N GLU A 65 -16.51 7.30 -15.64
CA GLU A 65 -17.79 7.39 -14.92
C GLU A 65 -17.72 6.56 -13.62
N GLY A 66 -18.42 7.03 -12.58
CA GLY A 66 -18.53 6.32 -11.31
C GLY A 66 -17.27 6.38 -10.44
N GLU A 67 -17.05 5.31 -9.68
CA GLU A 67 -15.93 5.21 -8.75
C GLU A 67 -14.59 5.10 -9.48
N ILE A 68 -13.54 5.60 -8.85
CA ILE A 68 -12.18 5.51 -9.38
C ILE A 68 -11.74 4.05 -9.42
N ASP A 69 -11.25 3.61 -10.56
CA ASP A 69 -10.71 2.26 -10.71
C ASP A 69 -9.29 2.17 -10.16
N SER A 70 -9.16 1.72 -8.92
CA SER A 70 -7.86 1.54 -8.26
C SER A 70 -7.03 0.39 -8.84
N SER A 71 -7.58 -0.47 -9.74
CA SER A 71 -6.78 -1.47 -10.44
C SER A 71 -5.75 -0.85 -11.40
N LEU A 72 -5.98 0.38 -11.85
CA LEU A 72 -5.05 1.14 -12.69
C LEU A 72 -3.69 1.39 -12.01
N ASP A 73 -3.66 1.48 -10.68
CA ASP A 73 -2.39 1.61 -9.94
C ASP A 73 -1.54 0.34 -10.05
N TYR A 74 -2.20 -0.83 -10.00
CA TYR A 74 -1.54 -2.10 -10.25
C TYR A 74 -1.00 -2.16 -11.68
N ASP A 75 -1.81 -1.79 -12.67
CA ASP A 75 -1.40 -1.81 -14.08
C ASP A 75 -0.22 -0.85 -14.35
N ALA A 76 -0.20 0.30 -13.68
CA ALA A 76 0.92 1.25 -13.77
C ALA A 76 2.20 0.68 -13.11
N ALA A 77 2.08 0.04 -11.95
CA ALA A 77 3.20 -0.62 -11.29
C ALA A 77 3.72 -1.80 -12.13
N GLU A 78 2.82 -2.58 -12.74
CA GLU A 78 3.15 -3.67 -13.66
C GLU A 78 3.90 -3.15 -14.89
N ALA A 79 3.42 -2.09 -15.50
CA ALA A 79 4.07 -1.49 -16.67
C ALA A 79 5.48 -0.99 -16.34
N LEU A 80 5.68 -0.37 -15.16
CA LEU A 80 7.02 0.02 -14.69
C LEU A 80 7.91 -1.18 -14.45
N LEU A 81 7.40 -2.26 -13.85
CA LEU A 81 8.14 -3.50 -13.63
C LEU A 81 8.57 -4.13 -14.96
N LEU A 82 7.65 -4.25 -15.92
CA LEU A 82 7.92 -4.88 -17.20
C LEU A 82 8.86 -4.05 -18.09
N ASN A 83 8.91 -2.75 -17.90
CA ASN A 83 9.84 -1.86 -18.60
C ASN A 83 11.30 -1.97 -18.10
N GLN A 84 11.57 -2.72 -17.03
CA GLN A 84 12.94 -2.97 -16.59
C GLN A 84 13.60 -4.06 -17.44
N ARG A 85 14.90 -3.92 -17.68
CA ARG A 85 15.66 -4.92 -18.47
C ARG A 85 15.95 -6.19 -17.67
N GLU A 86 16.15 -6.05 -16.36
CA GLU A 86 16.52 -7.10 -15.44
C GLU A 86 15.54 -7.18 -14.27
N PRO A 87 15.49 -8.32 -13.56
CA PRO A 87 14.68 -8.42 -12.35
C PRO A 87 15.09 -7.40 -11.29
N ILE A 88 14.10 -6.79 -10.62
CA ILE A 88 14.29 -5.70 -9.67
C ILE A 88 13.91 -6.10 -8.25
N ASP A 89 14.27 -5.27 -7.28
CA ASP A 89 13.74 -5.37 -5.92
C ASP A 89 12.50 -4.48 -5.77
N ILE A 90 11.59 -4.82 -4.86
CA ILE A 90 10.44 -4.00 -4.51
C ILE A 90 10.50 -3.64 -3.03
N ILE A 91 10.26 -2.39 -2.69
CA ILE A 91 9.99 -1.94 -1.32
C ILE A 91 8.61 -1.31 -1.32
N ALA A 92 7.78 -1.72 -0.39
CA ALA A 92 6.38 -1.34 -0.37
C ALA A 92 5.85 -1.10 1.04
N HIS A 93 4.78 -0.33 1.15
CA HIS A 93 4.07 -0.09 2.39
C HIS A 93 2.56 -0.24 2.17
N SER A 94 1.89 -0.98 3.07
CA SER A 94 0.43 -1.02 3.14
C SER A 94 -0.23 -1.42 1.79
N TYR A 95 -1.00 -0.53 1.17
CA TYR A 95 -1.58 -0.70 -0.16
C TYR A 95 -0.55 -1.05 -1.24
N GLY A 96 0.62 -0.40 -1.18
CA GLY A 96 1.73 -0.77 -2.06
C GLY A 96 2.20 -2.20 -1.87
N GLY A 97 2.10 -2.74 -0.64
CA GLY A 97 2.37 -4.14 -0.32
C GLY A 97 1.36 -5.10 -0.96
N PHE A 98 0.09 -4.73 -0.98
CA PHE A 98 -0.95 -5.45 -1.71
C PHE A 98 -0.65 -5.54 -3.21
N ILE A 99 -0.23 -4.44 -3.84
CA ILE A 99 0.20 -4.39 -5.23
C ILE A 99 1.46 -5.25 -5.44
N ALA A 100 2.48 -5.11 -4.59
CA ALA A 100 3.75 -5.84 -4.70
C ALA A 100 3.57 -7.36 -4.69
N LEU A 101 2.72 -7.87 -3.80
CA LEU A 101 2.42 -9.31 -3.71
C LEU A 101 1.70 -9.84 -4.96
N ARG A 102 0.80 -9.06 -5.55
CA ARG A 102 0.14 -9.42 -6.81
C ARG A 102 1.11 -9.41 -7.98
N LEU A 103 2.01 -8.45 -8.05
CA LEU A 103 3.10 -8.42 -9.04
C LEU A 103 4.01 -9.64 -8.91
N ALA A 104 4.39 -10.01 -7.67
CA ALA A 104 5.23 -11.17 -7.40
C ALA A 104 4.58 -12.48 -7.83
N LYS A 105 3.27 -12.61 -7.63
CA LYS A 105 2.50 -13.77 -8.09
C LYS A 105 2.43 -13.88 -9.60
N LYS A 106 2.21 -12.75 -10.28
CA LYS A 106 2.00 -12.72 -11.73
C LYS A 106 3.31 -12.74 -12.53
N HIS A 107 4.37 -12.13 -12.01
CA HIS A 107 5.66 -11.92 -12.69
C HIS A 107 6.85 -12.42 -11.85
N PRO A 108 6.91 -13.71 -11.48
CA PRO A 108 7.94 -14.22 -10.58
C PRO A 108 9.36 -13.98 -11.10
N ASP A 109 9.58 -14.07 -12.41
CA ASP A 109 10.91 -13.91 -13.02
C ASP A 109 11.38 -12.45 -13.13
N ARG A 110 10.51 -11.48 -12.78
CA ARG A 110 10.81 -10.04 -12.88
C ARG A 110 11.20 -9.42 -11.53
N ILE A 111 11.09 -10.17 -10.44
CA ILE A 111 11.32 -9.68 -9.09
C ILE A 111 12.39 -10.55 -8.43
N ARG A 112 13.34 -9.92 -7.75
CA ARG A 112 14.43 -10.60 -7.03
C ARG A 112 14.08 -10.84 -5.56
N ARG A 113 13.62 -9.80 -4.88
CA ARG A 113 13.23 -9.82 -3.46
C ARG A 113 12.29 -8.67 -3.16
N ILE A 114 11.57 -8.80 -2.06
CA ILE A 114 10.55 -7.83 -1.65
C ILE A 114 10.77 -7.48 -0.19
N ALA A 115 10.66 -6.19 0.16
CA ALA A 115 10.56 -5.73 1.53
C ALA A 115 9.25 -4.96 1.69
N ILE A 116 8.41 -5.34 2.65
CA ILE A 116 7.09 -4.71 2.84
C ILE A 116 6.91 -4.36 4.31
N HIS A 117 6.52 -3.11 4.56
CA HIS A 117 5.96 -2.76 5.85
C HIS A 117 4.45 -2.96 5.82
N GLU A 118 3.97 -3.87 6.66
CA GLU A 118 2.55 -4.11 6.91
C GLU A 118 1.67 -4.16 5.66
N PRO A 119 1.83 -5.16 4.76
CA PRO A 119 0.98 -5.29 3.59
C PRO A 119 -0.50 -5.42 3.99
N THR A 120 -1.37 -4.61 3.39
CA THR A 120 -2.81 -4.67 3.67
C THR A 120 -3.47 -5.74 2.82
N VAL A 121 -3.60 -6.95 3.37
CA VAL A 121 -4.17 -8.14 2.72
C VAL A 121 -5.37 -8.65 3.52
N TRP A 122 -6.36 -7.80 3.73
CA TRP A 122 -7.50 -8.07 4.61
C TRP A 122 -8.39 -9.23 4.13
N GLY A 123 -8.30 -9.63 2.86
CA GLY A 123 -8.91 -10.88 2.40
C GLY A 123 -8.46 -12.12 3.20
N CYS A 124 -7.24 -12.08 3.77
CA CYS A 124 -6.74 -13.14 4.65
C CYS A 124 -7.54 -13.26 5.96
N LEU A 125 -8.15 -12.18 6.45
CA LEU A 125 -8.93 -12.20 7.70
C LEU A 125 -10.16 -13.13 7.61
N GLN A 126 -10.69 -13.34 6.43
CA GLN A 126 -11.82 -14.28 6.26
C GLN A 126 -11.44 -15.73 6.61
N HIS A 127 -10.15 -16.02 6.69
CA HIS A 127 -9.58 -17.33 6.98
C HIS A 127 -8.99 -17.47 8.40
N THR A 128 -9.13 -16.44 9.25
CA THR A 128 -8.80 -16.57 10.68
C THR A 128 -9.87 -17.42 11.38
N ASN A 129 -9.48 -18.10 12.45
CA ASN A 129 -10.39 -18.82 13.37
C ASN A 129 -10.81 -17.93 14.56
N LYS A 130 -10.47 -16.65 14.53
CA LYS A 130 -10.84 -15.66 15.54
C LYS A 130 -12.13 -14.96 15.10
N ASP A 131 -13.29 -15.55 15.37
CA ASP A 131 -14.58 -15.01 14.90
C ASP A 131 -14.87 -13.61 15.48
N GLU A 132 -14.45 -13.33 16.72
CA GLU A 132 -14.56 -12.01 17.31
C GLU A 132 -13.82 -10.95 16.47
N LEU A 133 -12.59 -11.24 16.09
CA LEU A 133 -11.79 -10.33 15.26
C LEU A 133 -12.39 -10.09 13.87
N LYS A 134 -13.04 -11.11 13.26
CA LYS A 134 -13.77 -10.93 12.00
C LYS A 134 -14.95 -9.98 12.17
N ASN A 135 -15.70 -10.15 13.26
CA ASN A 135 -16.88 -9.33 13.55
C ASN A 135 -16.46 -7.86 13.79
N GLU A 136 -15.44 -7.64 14.61
CA GLU A 136 -14.87 -6.31 14.85
C GLU A 136 -14.38 -5.66 13.55
N PHE A 137 -13.72 -6.43 12.67
CA PHE A 137 -13.32 -5.89 11.37
C PHE A 137 -14.52 -5.56 10.49
N GLY A 138 -15.59 -6.35 10.56
CA GLY A 138 -16.87 -6.04 9.89
C GLY A 138 -17.42 -4.69 10.33
N GLU A 139 -17.40 -4.40 11.64
CA GLU A 139 -17.82 -3.10 12.19
C GLU A 139 -16.94 -1.94 11.69
N VAL A 140 -15.63 -2.15 11.60
CA VAL A 140 -14.70 -1.16 11.01
C VAL A 140 -15.06 -0.88 9.55
N VAL A 141 -15.33 -1.91 8.76
CA VAL A 141 -15.74 -1.76 7.35
C VAL A 141 -17.07 -1.02 7.23
N GLU A 142 -18.05 -1.36 8.09
CA GLU A 142 -19.32 -0.64 8.14
C GLU A 142 -19.12 0.84 8.47
N THR A 143 -18.26 1.18 9.41
CA THR A 143 -17.92 2.56 9.76
C THR A 143 -17.36 3.32 8.56
N PHE A 144 -16.41 2.73 7.81
CA PHE A 144 -15.83 3.37 6.63
C PHE A 144 -16.81 3.58 5.48
N PHE A 145 -17.85 2.77 5.39
CA PHE A 145 -18.79 2.78 4.26
C PHE A 145 -20.24 3.04 4.67
N THR A 146 -20.46 3.67 5.82
CA THR A 146 -21.79 4.09 6.24
C THR A 146 -22.44 4.98 5.16
N GLU A 147 -23.69 4.66 4.80
CA GLU A 147 -24.41 5.42 3.78
C GLU A 147 -24.63 6.87 4.24
N GLY A 148 -24.27 7.83 3.38
CA GLY A 148 -24.37 9.25 3.69
C GLY A 148 -23.20 9.81 4.52
N LEU A 149 -22.18 9.01 4.81
CA LEU A 149 -20.98 9.47 5.52
C LEU A 149 -20.34 10.66 4.79
N GLN A 150 -20.08 11.73 5.54
CA GLN A 150 -19.42 12.91 4.98
C GLN A 150 -17.95 12.65 4.74
N THR A 151 -17.36 13.37 3.78
CA THR A 151 -15.92 13.26 3.46
C THR A 151 -15.02 13.37 4.68
N GLU A 152 -15.32 14.32 5.58
CA GLU A 152 -14.54 14.58 6.78
C GLU A 152 -14.61 13.40 7.77
N GLU A 153 -15.81 12.84 7.97
CA GLU A 153 -16.04 11.72 8.88
C GLU A 153 -15.27 10.49 8.42
N PHE A 154 -15.34 10.12 7.14
CA PHE A 154 -14.56 9.03 6.58
C PHE A 154 -13.05 9.22 6.78
N LEU A 155 -12.54 10.42 6.51
CA LEU A 155 -11.10 10.70 6.64
C LEU A 155 -10.65 10.66 8.10
N GLN A 156 -11.47 11.14 9.02
CA GLN A 156 -11.23 11.04 10.46
C GLN A 156 -11.15 9.59 10.90
N ASP A 157 -12.18 8.79 10.60
CA ASP A 157 -12.24 7.39 10.97
C ASP A 157 -11.06 6.60 10.40
N PHE A 158 -10.72 6.85 9.13
CA PHE A 158 -9.60 6.17 8.48
C PHE A 158 -8.24 6.55 9.05
N VAL A 159 -7.99 7.84 9.32
CA VAL A 159 -6.72 8.30 9.91
C VAL A 159 -6.59 7.84 11.35
N ASP A 160 -7.65 7.94 12.13
CA ASP A 160 -7.65 7.52 13.54
C ASP A 160 -7.49 6.00 13.67
N TYR A 161 -8.07 5.21 12.76
CA TYR A 161 -7.88 3.75 12.72
C TYR A 161 -6.40 3.35 12.59
N TRP A 162 -5.64 4.04 11.76
CA TRP A 162 -4.22 3.72 11.53
C TRP A 162 -3.25 4.34 12.55
N ASN A 163 -3.72 5.24 13.38
CA ASN A 163 -2.89 5.96 14.35
C ASN A 163 -3.48 5.81 15.76
N VAL A 164 -3.95 6.90 16.31
CA VAL A 164 -4.66 6.97 17.57
C VAL A 164 -5.88 7.85 17.40
N ILE A 165 -6.92 7.60 18.20
CA ILE A 165 -8.13 8.44 18.20
C ILE A 165 -7.73 9.90 18.40
N GLY A 166 -8.22 10.78 17.51
CA GLY A 166 -7.91 12.21 17.49
C GLY A 166 -6.70 12.58 16.62
N ALA A 167 -6.06 11.63 15.95
CA ALA A 167 -4.94 11.91 15.04
C ALA A 167 -5.35 12.83 13.89
N TRP A 168 -6.56 12.65 13.35
CA TRP A 168 -7.11 13.55 12.34
C TRP A 168 -7.22 14.98 12.86
N GLU A 169 -7.77 15.18 14.04
CA GLU A 169 -7.93 16.51 14.64
C GLU A 169 -6.60 17.24 14.82
N LEU A 170 -5.56 16.51 15.20
CA LEU A 170 -4.21 17.04 15.38
C LEU A 170 -3.45 17.30 14.07
N MET A 171 -3.99 16.81 12.95
CA MET A 171 -3.32 16.99 11.66
C MET A 171 -3.37 18.44 11.22
N PRO A 172 -2.23 19.03 10.74
CA PRO A 172 -2.19 20.39 10.22
C PRO A 172 -3.17 20.61 9.06
N GLU A 173 -3.84 21.75 9.02
CA GLU A 173 -4.93 22.04 8.07
C GLU A 173 -4.51 21.88 6.60
N HIS A 174 -3.28 22.27 6.24
CA HIS A 174 -2.78 22.08 4.87
C HIS A 174 -2.68 20.61 4.46
N ARG A 175 -2.42 19.69 5.42
CA ARG A 175 -2.44 18.24 5.19
C ARG A 175 -3.88 17.73 5.08
N LYS A 176 -4.77 18.15 5.98
CA LYS A 176 -6.20 17.82 5.89
C LYS A 176 -6.77 18.20 4.52
N GLN A 177 -6.45 19.41 4.02
CA GLN A 177 -6.93 19.84 2.71
C GLN A 177 -6.41 18.94 1.57
N MET A 178 -5.16 18.51 1.64
CA MET A 178 -4.62 17.55 0.66
C MET A 178 -5.39 16.22 0.69
N TRP A 179 -5.69 15.71 1.88
CA TRP A 179 -6.44 14.47 2.05
C TRP A 179 -7.90 14.60 1.58
N ARG A 180 -8.56 15.74 1.86
CA ARG A 180 -9.91 16.02 1.33
C ARG A 180 -9.94 15.99 -0.20
N ASN A 181 -8.93 16.58 -0.84
CA ASN A 181 -8.83 16.56 -2.30
C ASN A 181 -8.61 15.15 -2.87
N LEU A 182 -7.94 14.27 -2.12
CA LEU A 182 -7.68 12.88 -2.49
C LEU A 182 -8.76 11.91 -2.00
N GLN A 183 -9.74 12.37 -1.23
CA GLN A 183 -10.71 11.50 -0.57
C GLN A 183 -11.40 10.50 -1.52
N PRO A 184 -11.87 10.86 -2.72
CA PRO A 184 -12.51 9.88 -3.62
C PRO A 184 -11.56 8.74 -4.01
N LYS A 185 -10.27 9.05 -4.17
CA LYS A 185 -9.24 8.06 -4.48
C LYS A 185 -8.90 7.19 -3.27
N ILE A 186 -8.71 7.79 -2.10
CA ILE A 186 -8.47 7.09 -0.84
C ILE A 186 -9.63 6.12 -0.57
N LEU A 187 -10.87 6.57 -0.72
CA LEU A 187 -12.08 5.75 -0.52
C LEU A 187 -12.09 4.53 -1.47
N SER A 188 -11.72 4.72 -2.74
CA SER A 188 -11.64 3.64 -3.72
C SER A 188 -10.56 2.60 -3.35
N GLU A 189 -9.36 3.04 -2.92
CA GLU A 189 -8.30 2.15 -2.46
C GLU A 189 -8.72 1.36 -1.22
N VAL A 190 -9.31 2.04 -0.23
CA VAL A 190 -9.79 1.40 1.01
C VAL A 190 -10.90 0.40 0.70
N ARG A 191 -11.83 0.76 -0.22
CA ARG A 191 -12.89 -0.15 -0.66
C ARG A 191 -12.32 -1.41 -1.31
N LEU A 192 -11.34 -1.25 -2.21
CA LEU A 192 -10.64 -2.38 -2.82
C LEU A 192 -10.04 -3.33 -1.76
N LEU A 193 -9.39 -2.78 -0.75
CA LEU A 193 -8.75 -3.56 0.31
C LEU A 193 -9.76 -4.24 1.25
N CYS A 194 -10.82 -3.52 1.68
CA CYS A 194 -11.84 -4.04 2.58
C CYS A 194 -12.68 -5.16 1.96
N TYR A 195 -12.97 -5.06 0.67
CA TYR A 195 -13.78 -6.05 -0.04
C TYR A 195 -12.94 -7.08 -0.81
N ASP A 196 -11.61 -7.06 -0.69
CA ASP A 196 -10.74 -8.12 -1.21
C ASP A 196 -11.08 -9.46 -0.54
N LYS A 197 -11.26 -10.49 -1.37
CA LYS A 197 -11.58 -11.87 -0.93
C LYS A 197 -10.44 -12.84 -1.23
N THR A 198 -9.26 -12.33 -1.53
CA THR A 198 -8.10 -13.15 -1.89
C THR A 198 -7.70 -14.05 -0.72
N PRO A 199 -7.77 -15.38 -0.87
CA PRO A 199 -7.43 -16.29 0.20
C PRO A 199 -5.90 -16.35 0.43
N PRO A 200 -5.44 -16.77 1.63
CA PRO A 200 -4.01 -16.94 1.91
C PRO A 200 -3.30 -17.87 0.93
N SER A 201 -3.99 -18.92 0.45
CA SER A 201 -3.46 -19.88 -0.53
C SER A 201 -3.04 -19.22 -1.85
N TYR A 202 -3.60 -18.08 -2.19
CA TYR A 202 -3.16 -17.29 -3.36
C TYR A 202 -1.70 -16.89 -3.26
N TYR A 203 -1.24 -16.54 -2.05
CA TYR A 203 0.12 -16.07 -1.78
C TYR A 203 1.13 -17.20 -1.60
N ALA A 204 0.68 -18.42 -1.31
CA ALA A 204 1.54 -19.58 -1.04
C ALA A 204 2.49 -19.96 -2.20
N SER A 205 2.20 -19.53 -3.41
CA SER A 205 3.06 -19.76 -4.58
C SER A 205 4.07 -18.63 -4.85
N ILE A 206 4.22 -17.68 -3.94
CA ILE A 206 5.24 -16.64 -4.01
C ILE A 206 6.50 -17.15 -3.31
N HIS A 207 7.54 -17.48 -4.08
CA HIS A 207 8.78 -18.09 -3.56
C HIS A 207 9.93 -17.08 -3.37
N HIS A 208 9.70 -15.80 -3.64
CA HIS A 208 10.72 -14.76 -3.48
C HIS A 208 11.15 -14.62 -2.02
N PRO A 209 12.40 -14.22 -1.76
CA PRO A 209 12.79 -13.74 -0.44
C PRO A 209 11.96 -12.49 -0.07
N ILE A 210 11.15 -12.60 0.98
CA ILE A 210 10.28 -11.52 1.46
C ILE A 210 10.68 -11.13 2.88
N LEU A 211 10.90 -9.85 3.10
CA LEU A 211 10.98 -9.24 4.42
C LEU A 211 9.65 -8.54 4.70
N ILE A 212 8.98 -8.92 5.78
CA ILE A 212 7.84 -8.18 6.32
C ILE A 212 8.28 -7.52 7.62
N THR A 213 8.16 -6.21 7.71
CA THR A 213 8.24 -5.49 8.98
C THR A 213 6.83 -5.29 9.51
N LEU A 214 6.61 -5.62 10.78
CA LEU A 214 5.31 -5.63 11.43
C LEU A 214 5.43 -5.05 12.82
N SER A 215 4.54 -4.15 13.21
CA SER A 215 4.49 -3.56 14.54
C SER A 215 3.42 -4.22 15.39
N LYS A 216 3.70 -4.38 16.68
CA LYS A 216 2.68 -4.78 17.68
C LYS A 216 1.73 -3.65 18.04
N GLU A 217 2.06 -2.43 17.63
CA GLU A 217 1.25 -1.23 17.84
C GLU A 217 0.23 -1.00 16.71
N THR A 218 0.26 -1.84 15.65
CA THR A 218 -0.70 -1.77 14.54
C THR A 218 -2.08 -2.31 14.96
N PRO A 219 -3.17 -1.91 14.30
CA PRO A 219 -4.49 -2.46 14.57
C PRO A 219 -4.51 -3.99 14.57
N PRO A 220 -5.25 -4.65 15.49
CA PRO A 220 -5.29 -6.11 15.61
C PRO A 220 -5.62 -6.83 14.31
N HIS A 221 -6.52 -6.28 13.50
CA HIS A 221 -6.92 -6.81 12.19
C HIS A 221 -5.75 -6.84 11.20
N GLN A 222 -4.96 -5.76 11.16
CA GLN A 222 -3.78 -5.67 10.31
C GLN A 222 -2.70 -6.65 10.78
N PHE A 223 -2.47 -6.74 12.10
CA PHE A 223 -1.52 -7.69 12.68
C PHE A 223 -1.88 -9.13 12.32
N GLU A 224 -3.15 -9.49 12.47
CA GLU A 224 -3.65 -10.83 12.14
C GLU A 224 -3.53 -11.15 10.66
N ALA A 225 -3.93 -10.22 9.78
CA ALA A 225 -3.81 -10.39 8.33
C ALA A 225 -2.35 -10.66 7.90
N CYS A 226 -1.39 -9.89 8.45
CA CYS A 226 0.03 -10.09 8.21
C CYS A 226 0.54 -11.42 8.78
N THR A 227 0.02 -11.84 9.94
CA THR A 227 0.38 -13.12 10.57
C THR A 227 -0.07 -14.29 9.70
N ILE A 228 -1.33 -14.26 9.21
CA ILE A 228 -1.86 -15.28 8.30
C ILE A 228 -1.07 -15.30 6.99
N LEU A 229 -0.82 -14.14 6.38
CA LEU A 229 0.00 -14.04 5.18
C LEU A 229 1.37 -14.69 5.39
N SER A 230 2.04 -14.34 6.48
CA SER A 230 3.39 -14.85 6.79
C SER A 230 3.40 -16.36 7.00
N SER A 231 2.31 -16.96 7.48
CA SER A 231 2.21 -18.40 7.71
C SER A 231 2.16 -19.23 6.43
N VAL A 232 1.81 -18.62 5.30
CA VAL A 232 1.67 -19.32 4.00
C VAL A 232 2.81 -19.01 3.02
N LEU A 233 3.61 -17.99 3.28
CA LEU A 233 4.77 -17.65 2.46
C LEU A 233 5.95 -18.56 2.82
N GLU A 234 6.55 -19.20 1.81
CA GLU A 234 7.64 -20.16 2.00
C GLU A 234 8.95 -19.47 2.44
N ASN A 235 9.28 -18.33 1.86
CA ASN A 235 10.57 -17.64 2.05
C ASN A 235 10.36 -16.24 2.66
N VAL A 236 9.82 -16.20 3.86
CA VAL A 236 9.50 -14.96 4.56
C VAL A 236 10.31 -14.81 5.85
N ARG A 237 10.78 -13.60 6.09
CA ARG A 237 11.31 -13.16 7.38
C ARG A 237 10.41 -12.04 7.91
N VAL A 238 9.84 -12.23 9.09
CA VAL A 238 9.09 -11.20 9.80
C VAL A 238 9.99 -10.55 10.85
N VAL A 239 9.99 -9.24 10.91
CA VAL A 239 10.77 -8.44 11.87
C VAL A 239 9.81 -7.50 12.59
N ASP A 240 9.82 -7.57 13.92
CA ASP A 240 9.08 -6.65 14.78
C ASP A 240 9.76 -5.26 14.77
N VAL A 241 8.97 -4.23 14.50
CA VAL A 241 9.42 -2.84 14.48
C VAL A 241 8.45 -1.96 15.29
N PRO A 242 8.93 -0.94 15.98
CA PRO A 242 8.04 -0.05 16.74
C PRO A 242 7.37 1.00 15.83
N GLY A 243 6.30 1.63 16.31
CA GLY A 243 5.69 2.84 15.74
C GLY A 243 4.44 2.59 14.91
N GLY A 244 3.83 1.41 15.00
CA GLY A 244 2.57 1.09 14.33
C GLY A 244 2.66 1.13 12.80
N HIS A 245 1.50 1.17 12.16
CA HIS A 245 1.39 1.18 10.69
C HIS A 245 2.11 2.35 10.03
N MET A 246 2.15 3.49 10.70
CA MET A 246 2.78 4.71 10.20
C MET A 246 4.24 4.88 10.65
N GLY A 247 4.78 3.91 11.40
CA GLY A 247 6.11 3.98 12.02
C GLY A 247 7.28 4.16 11.06
N VAL A 248 7.14 3.74 9.80
CA VAL A 248 8.14 3.94 8.74
C VAL A 248 8.19 5.37 8.22
N ILE A 249 7.27 6.24 8.63
CA ILE A 249 7.12 7.61 8.15
C ILE A 249 7.31 8.64 9.27
N THR A 250 6.99 8.26 10.51
CA THR A 250 6.89 9.20 11.64
C THR A 250 8.18 9.40 12.42
N ARG A 251 9.28 8.79 12.01
CA ARG A 251 10.58 8.86 12.69
C ARG A 251 11.60 9.76 11.98
N SER A 252 11.12 10.78 11.30
CA SER A 252 11.96 11.86 10.80
C SER A 252 12.03 13.01 11.79
#